data_4975b63fc0128b6d775b08b160d49df3
#
_entry.id   4975b63fc0128b6d775b08b160d49df3
#
_cell.length_a   1.000
_cell.length_b   1.000
_cell.length_c   1.000
_cell.angle_alpha   90.00
_cell.angle_beta   90.00
_cell.angle_gamma   90.00
#
_symmetry.space_group_name_H-M   'P 1'
#
loop_
_entity.id
_entity.type
_entity.pdbx_description
1 polymer ?
#
loop_
_entity_poly.entity_id
_entity_poly.type
_entity_poly.pdbx_seq_one_letter_code
_entity_poly.pdbx_strand_id
1 'polypeptide(L)'
;MTAGRDPVAVAALQYCAAGTAEETLRTLMPLIDRAADDGAKLVCLPEAAAFLAASRAALADEAEPAGESTVLDRLCNAAARRGIELSIGSMFFLGPDGRHVNRHLLVGVDGGIRAQYDKIHMFDADVGDGKSYRESR
;
A
#
# COMPACT_ATOMS: atom_id res chain seq x y z
N MET A 1 -25.05 -31.61 2.30
CA MET A 1 -25.43 -30.26 1.86
C MET A 1 -24.32 -29.33 2.32
N THR A 2 -23.42 -28.94 1.44
CA THR A 2 -22.42 -27.91 1.72
C THR A 2 -23.17 -26.59 1.78
N ALA A 3 -23.21 -25.95 2.95
CA ALA A 3 -23.67 -24.58 3.06
C ALA A 3 -22.84 -23.73 2.09
N GLY A 4 -23.47 -23.26 1.03
CA GLY A 4 -22.86 -22.35 0.09
C GLY A 4 -22.40 -21.10 0.86
N ARG A 5 -21.11 -20.82 0.84
CA ARG A 5 -20.62 -19.53 1.34
C ARG A 5 -21.06 -18.48 0.32
N ASP A 6 -21.69 -17.42 0.79
CA ASP A 6 -22.03 -16.31 -0.07
C ASP A 6 -20.74 -15.73 -0.69
N PRO A 7 -20.76 -15.37 -1.98
CA PRO A 7 -19.60 -14.80 -2.64
C PRO A 7 -19.23 -13.45 -2.00
N VAL A 8 -17.92 -13.23 -1.80
CA VAL A 8 -17.39 -11.98 -1.27
C VAL A 8 -16.93 -11.12 -2.46
N ALA A 9 -17.46 -9.92 -2.57
CA ALA A 9 -17.02 -8.96 -3.58
C ALA A 9 -15.63 -8.41 -3.23
N VAL A 10 -14.70 -8.51 -4.17
CA VAL A 10 -13.31 -8.02 -4.04
C VAL A 10 -13.03 -7.03 -5.17
N ALA A 11 -12.40 -5.91 -4.85
CA ALA A 11 -11.92 -4.94 -5.82
C ALA A 11 -10.39 -4.92 -5.85
N ALA A 12 -9.80 -5.06 -7.03
CA ALA A 12 -8.38 -4.80 -7.27
C ALA A 12 -8.26 -3.43 -7.95
N LEU A 13 -7.62 -2.48 -7.28
CA LEU A 13 -7.43 -1.14 -7.81
C LEU A 13 -6.15 -1.06 -8.63
N GLN A 14 -6.31 -0.56 -9.86
CA GLN A 14 -5.18 -0.29 -10.75
C GLN A 14 -5.06 1.23 -10.95
N TYR A 15 -3.94 1.79 -10.53
CA TYR A 15 -3.60 3.20 -10.71
C TYR A 15 -2.07 3.34 -10.77
N CYS A 16 -1.61 4.51 -11.16
CA CYS A 16 -0.20 4.87 -11.16
C CYS A 16 0.09 5.68 -9.89
N ALA A 17 0.93 5.17 -9.00
CA ALA A 17 1.39 5.95 -7.87
C ALA A 17 2.23 7.12 -8.35
N ALA A 18 2.01 8.29 -7.81
CA ALA A 18 2.79 9.50 -8.09
C ALA A 18 4.12 9.50 -7.33
N GLY A 19 4.94 10.52 -7.55
CA GLY A 19 6.22 10.69 -6.85
C GLY A 19 6.08 11.01 -5.37
N THR A 20 4.92 11.52 -4.94
CA THR A 20 4.60 11.84 -3.55
C THR A 20 3.34 11.12 -3.08
N ALA A 21 3.26 10.87 -1.79
CA ALA A 21 2.10 10.23 -1.18
C ALA A 21 0.84 11.11 -1.29
N GLU A 22 0.96 12.42 -1.12
CA GLU A 22 -0.18 13.33 -1.19
C GLU A 22 -0.82 13.35 -2.59
N GLU A 23 -0.02 13.34 -3.66
CA GLU A 23 -0.54 13.26 -5.02
C GLU A 23 -1.21 11.92 -5.30
N THR A 24 -0.62 10.82 -4.83
CA THR A 24 -1.21 9.48 -4.97
C THR A 24 -2.54 9.39 -4.26
N LEU A 25 -2.64 9.87 -3.02
CA LEU A 25 -3.86 9.80 -2.22
C LEU A 25 -5.03 10.59 -2.84
N ARG A 26 -4.77 11.69 -3.56
CA ARG A 26 -5.82 12.41 -4.29
C ARG A 26 -6.54 11.54 -5.33
N THR A 27 -5.80 10.61 -5.95
CA THR A 27 -6.37 9.64 -6.91
C THR A 27 -6.90 8.40 -6.21
N LEU A 28 -6.18 7.89 -5.22
CA LEU A 28 -6.47 6.62 -4.57
C LEU A 28 -7.72 6.67 -3.69
N MET A 29 -7.89 7.73 -2.88
CA MET A 29 -9.01 7.80 -1.94
C MET A 29 -10.37 7.72 -2.62
N PRO A 30 -10.65 8.45 -3.74
CA PRO A 30 -11.89 8.29 -4.49
C PRO A 30 -12.09 6.88 -5.07
N LEU A 31 -11.01 6.19 -5.45
CA LEU A 31 -11.11 4.81 -5.96
C LEU A 31 -11.50 3.82 -4.86
N ILE A 32 -10.95 3.98 -3.66
CA ILE A 32 -11.36 3.20 -2.47
C ILE A 32 -12.84 3.44 -2.16
N ASP A 33 -13.26 4.70 -2.13
CA ASP A 33 -14.65 5.05 -1.86
C ASP A 33 -15.59 4.42 -2.89
N ARG A 34 -15.25 4.51 -4.18
CA ARG A 34 -16.04 3.91 -5.25
C ARG A 34 -16.11 2.38 -5.13
N ALA A 35 -14.99 1.71 -4.87
CA ALA A 35 -14.98 0.25 -4.68
C ALA A 35 -15.91 -0.18 -3.53
N ALA A 36 -15.92 0.58 -2.44
CA ALA A 36 -16.82 0.33 -1.31
C ALA A 36 -18.30 0.58 -1.68
N ASP A 37 -18.59 1.64 -2.45
CA ASP A 37 -19.95 1.94 -2.96
C ASP A 37 -20.45 0.84 -3.91
N ASP A 38 -19.55 0.25 -4.71
CA ASP A 38 -19.83 -0.88 -5.59
C ASP A 38 -19.98 -2.21 -4.80
N GLY A 39 -19.85 -2.18 -3.46
CA GLY A 39 -20.12 -3.31 -2.56
C GLY A 39 -18.92 -4.19 -2.23
N ALA A 40 -17.69 -3.79 -2.60
CA ALA A 40 -16.49 -4.54 -2.24
C ALA A 40 -16.34 -4.65 -0.71
N LYS A 41 -15.97 -5.85 -0.25
CA LYS A 41 -15.64 -6.12 1.16
C LYS A 41 -14.15 -6.16 1.41
N LEU A 42 -13.38 -6.47 0.38
CA LEU A 42 -11.93 -6.40 0.37
C LEU A 42 -11.50 -5.55 -0.82
N VAL A 43 -10.65 -4.56 -0.57
CA VAL A 43 -10.03 -3.72 -1.60
C VAL A 43 -8.52 -3.99 -1.59
N CYS A 44 -7.97 -4.33 -2.74
CA CYS A 44 -6.55 -4.63 -2.91
C CYS A 44 -5.85 -3.51 -3.67
N LEU A 45 -4.76 -3.00 -3.11
CA LEU A 45 -3.88 -2.00 -3.70
C LEU A 45 -2.63 -2.65 -4.28
N PRO A 46 -1.95 -2.02 -5.26
CA PRO A 46 -0.72 -2.54 -5.85
C PRO A 46 0.49 -2.42 -4.90
N GLU A 47 1.64 -2.91 -5.34
CA GLU A 47 2.96 -2.63 -4.75
C GLU A 47 3.26 -1.12 -4.82
N ALA A 48 4.02 -0.60 -3.85
CA ALA A 48 4.35 0.83 -3.73
C ALA A 48 3.09 1.73 -3.75
N ALA A 49 2.06 1.31 -3.02
CA ALA A 49 0.70 1.85 -3.11
C ALA A 49 0.61 3.35 -2.77
N ALA A 50 1.50 3.86 -1.92
CA ALA A 50 1.44 5.24 -1.45
C ALA A 50 2.20 6.22 -2.35
N PHE A 51 3.37 5.83 -2.87
CA PHE A 51 4.18 6.65 -3.77
C PHE A 51 5.23 5.79 -4.47
N LEU A 52 5.71 6.26 -5.61
CA LEU A 52 6.80 5.64 -6.36
C LEU A 52 7.93 6.65 -6.51
N ALA A 53 8.93 6.55 -5.63
CA ALA A 53 10.05 7.48 -5.60
C ALA A 53 10.95 7.34 -6.83
N ALA A 54 11.26 8.47 -7.46
CA ALA A 54 12.16 8.51 -8.62
C ALA A 54 13.65 8.34 -8.24
N SER A 55 14.00 8.48 -6.96
CA SER A 55 15.36 8.37 -6.43
C SER A 55 15.34 7.95 -4.96
N ARG A 56 16.50 7.56 -4.44
CA ARG A 56 16.67 7.29 -3.00
C ARG A 56 16.46 8.53 -2.12
N ALA A 57 16.85 9.70 -2.60
CA ALA A 57 16.60 10.93 -1.87
C ALA A 57 15.09 11.17 -1.75
N ALA A 58 14.33 11.04 -2.85
CA ALA A 58 12.89 11.15 -2.84
C ALA A 58 12.22 10.07 -1.96
N LEU A 59 12.77 8.85 -1.93
CA LEU A 59 12.29 7.80 -1.02
C LEU A 59 12.51 8.18 0.45
N ALA A 60 13.69 8.74 0.79
CA ALA A 60 14.00 9.16 2.15
C ALA A 60 13.14 10.37 2.60
N ASP A 61 12.75 11.23 1.67
CA ASP A 61 11.89 12.39 1.97
C ASP A 61 10.43 11.97 2.24
N GLU A 62 9.95 10.90 1.59
CA GLU A 62 8.55 10.45 1.67
C GLU A 62 8.33 9.32 2.69
N ALA A 63 9.34 8.48 2.97
CA ALA A 63 9.17 7.32 3.84
C ALA A 63 9.21 7.71 5.32
N GLU A 64 8.07 7.58 5.99
CA GLU A 64 7.92 7.80 7.43
C GLU A 64 8.12 6.49 8.21
N PRO A 65 8.48 6.53 9.52
CA PRO A 65 8.38 5.37 10.38
C PRO A 65 6.93 4.84 10.41
N ALA A 66 6.75 3.53 10.39
CA ALA A 66 5.42 2.92 10.28
C ALA A 66 4.44 3.36 11.38
N GLY A 67 4.96 3.59 12.62
CA GLY A 67 4.16 4.05 13.76
C GLY A 67 3.82 5.54 13.74
N GLU A 68 4.35 6.31 12.79
CA GLU A 68 4.16 7.76 12.65
C GLU A 68 3.61 8.13 11.27
N SER A 69 3.30 7.12 10.44
CA SER A 69 2.91 7.35 9.05
C SER A 69 1.50 7.92 8.93
N THR A 70 1.43 9.19 8.57
CA THR A 70 0.18 9.90 8.31
C THR A 70 -0.58 9.32 7.12
N VAL A 71 0.14 8.77 6.15
CA VAL A 71 -0.42 8.09 4.98
C VAL A 71 -1.10 6.79 5.38
N LEU A 72 -0.44 5.97 6.20
CA LEU A 72 -1.03 4.73 6.71
C LEU A 72 -2.27 5.02 7.54
N ASP A 73 -2.22 6.01 8.41
CA ASP A 73 -3.37 6.43 9.22
C ASP A 73 -4.58 6.82 8.35
N ARG A 74 -4.35 7.54 7.25
CA ARG A 74 -5.42 7.92 6.31
C ARG A 74 -6.04 6.70 5.64
N LEU A 75 -5.25 5.70 5.26
CA LEU A 75 -5.74 4.44 4.67
C LEU A 75 -6.49 3.59 5.71
N CYS A 76 -5.98 3.48 6.93
CA CYS A 76 -6.65 2.81 8.04
C CYS A 76 -8.01 3.45 8.36
N ASN A 77 -8.05 4.79 8.41
CA ASN A 77 -9.29 5.54 8.62
C ASN A 77 -10.29 5.35 7.46
N ALA A 78 -9.81 5.24 6.21
CA ALA A 78 -10.68 4.97 5.07
C ALA A 78 -11.30 3.57 5.18
N ALA A 79 -10.52 2.54 5.53
CA ALA A 79 -11.01 1.19 5.77
C ALA A 79 -12.11 1.18 6.84
N ALA A 80 -11.86 1.83 7.99
CA ALA A 80 -12.83 1.93 9.09
C ALA A 80 -14.11 2.66 8.68
N ARG A 81 -14.00 3.83 8.06
CA ARG A 81 -15.18 4.61 7.63
C ARG A 81 -16.05 3.86 6.62
N ARG A 82 -15.43 3.08 5.74
CA ARG A 82 -16.14 2.35 4.68
C ARG A 82 -16.55 0.94 5.10
N GLY A 83 -16.07 0.44 6.24
CA GLY A 83 -16.34 -0.91 6.73
C GLY A 83 -15.83 -1.99 5.78
N ILE A 84 -14.66 -1.76 5.17
CA ILE A 84 -13.99 -2.68 4.24
C ILE A 84 -12.67 -3.17 4.82
N GLU A 85 -12.23 -4.34 4.39
CA GLU A 85 -10.84 -4.75 4.55
C GLU A 85 -9.99 -4.12 3.44
N LEU A 86 -8.77 -3.68 3.76
CA LEU A 86 -7.87 -3.08 2.82
C LEU A 86 -6.53 -3.84 2.80
N SER A 87 -6.23 -4.48 1.68
CA SER A 87 -4.95 -5.11 1.42
C SER A 87 -4.05 -4.09 0.72
N ILE A 88 -3.12 -3.49 1.47
CA ILE A 88 -2.14 -2.56 0.93
C ILE A 88 -0.99 -3.40 0.38
N GLY A 89 -0.88 -3.51 -0.95
CA GLY A 89 0.06 -4.40 -1.63
C GLY A 89 1.51 -4.20 -1.22
N SER A 90 1.94 -2.95 -1.03
CA SER A 90 3.02 -2.56 -0.12
C SER A 90 3.13 -1.04 0.02
N MET A 91 3.85 -0.61 1.06
CA MET A 91 4.28 0.77 1.28
C MET A 91 5.74 0.75 1.74
N PHE A 92 6.46 1.83 1.46
CA PHE A 92 7.80 2.04 1.98
C PHE A 92 7.73 2.76 3.33
N PHE A 93 8.49 2.24 4.30
CA PHE A 93 8.66 2.84 5.63
C PHE A 93 10.13 2.98 5.99
N LEU A 94 10.44 3.94 6.84
CA LEU A 94 11.75 4.05 7.46
C LEU A 94 11.82 3.07 8.66
N GLY A 95 12.73 2.13 8.60
CA GLY A 95 13.01 1.21 9.70
C GLY A 95 13.85 1.85 10.80
N PRO A 96 13.90 1.24 12.00
CA PRO A 96 14.62 1.76 13.16
C PRO A 96 16.15 1.83 12.97
N ASP A 97 16.69 1.08 12.02
CA ASP A 97 18.12 1.06 11.65
C ASP A 97 18.45 2.05 10.51
N GLY A 98 17.47 2.90 10.13
CA GLY A 98 17.59 3.87 9.05
C GLY A 98 17.48 3.27 7.64
N ARG A 99 17.17 1.99 7.52
CA ARG A 99 16.91 1.34 6.22
C ARG A 99 15.43 1.42 5.88
N HIS A 100 15.13 1.48 4.59
CA HIS A 100 13.76 1.40 4.13
C HIS A 100 13.29 -0.06 4.10
N VAL A 101 12.06 -0.28 4.51
CA VAL A 101 11.36 -1.55 4.38
C VAL A 101 10.19 -1.40 3.42
N ASN A 102 9.99 -2.39 2.57
CA ASN A 102 8.84 -2.49 1.67
C ASN A 102 7.85 -3.46 2.32
N ARG A 103 6.76 -2.93 2.90
CA ARG A 103 5.85 -3.67 3.78
C ARG A 103 4.47 -3.78 3.20
N HIS A 104 3.97 -5.02 3.08
CA HIS A 104 2.57 -5.33 2.88
C HIS A 104 1.81 -5.22 4.20
N LEU A 105 0.57 -4.69 4.15
CA LEU A 105 -0.32 -4.60 5.30
C LEU A 105 -1.73 -5.06 4.94
N LEU A 106 -2.36 -5.78 5.85
CA LEU A 106 -3.79 -6.06 5.83
C LEU A 106 -4.46 -5.26 6.94
N VAL A 107 -5.35 -4.36 6.55
CA VAL A 107 -6.12 -3.51 7.46
C VAL A 107 -7.53 -4.07 7.57
N GLY A 108 -8.03 -4.21 8.79
CA GLY A 108 -9.39 -4.70 9.05
C GLY A 108 -10.45 -3.61 8.92
N VAL A 109 -11.70 -4.03 8.95
CA VAL A 109 -12.90 -3.17 8.85
C VAL A 109 -13.01 -2.10 9.94
N ASP A 110 -12.26 -2.24 11.01
CA ASP A 110 -12.15 -1.27 12.12
C ASP A 110 -10.94 -0.33 11.99
N GLY A 111 -10.18 -0.46 10.89
CA GLY A 111 -8.95 0.29 10.66
C GLY A 111 -7.73 -0.28 11.38
N GLY A 112 -7.87 -1.35 12.14
CA GLY A 112 -6.73 -2.01 12.80
C GLY A 112 -5.92 -2.88 11.85
N ILE A 113 -4.59 -2.87 12.01
CA ILE A 113 -3.70 -3.74 11.24
C ILE A 113 -3.86 -5.19 11.71
N ARG A 114 -4.24 -6.09 10.81
CA ARG A 114 -4.47 -7.52 11.07
C ARG A 114 -3.22 -8.36 10.82
N ALA A 115 -2.46 -8.01 9.80
CA ALA A 115 -1.24 -8.69 9.41
C ALA A 115 -0.30 -7.73 8.69
N GLN A 116 0.99 -8.04 8.75
CA GLN A 116 2.02 -7.33 8.01
C GLN A 116 3.12 -8.29 7.59
N TYR A 117 3.79 -7.96 6.49
CA TYR A 117 4.89 -8.74 5.97
C TYR A 117 5.90 -7.82 5.28
N ASP A 118 7.17 -7.91 5.70
CA ASP A 118 8.26 -7.17 5.06
C ASP A 118 8.82 -7.99 3.90
N LYS A 119 8.92 -7.37 2.73
CA LYS A 119 9.47 -7.98 1.52
C LYS A 119 10.92 -8.41 1.78
N ILE A 120 11.20 -9.70 1.58
CA ILE A 120 12.52 -10.30 1.81
C ILE A 120 13.34 -10.24 0.51
N HIS A 121 12.73 -10.58 -0.62
CA HIS A 121 13.39 -10.59 -1.93
C HIS A 121 13.23 -9.23 -2.61
N MET A 122 14.29 -8.44 -2.54
CA MET A 122 14.31 -7.09 -3.09
C MET A 122 14.54 -7.10 -4.61
N PHE A 123 14.04 -6.06 -5.29
CA PHE A 123 14.25 -5.89 -6.72
C PHE A 123 15.63 -5.27 -6.98
N ASP A 124 16.59 -6.11 -7.35
CA ASP A 124 17.91 -5.68 -7.81
C ASP A 124 18.05 -6.10 -9.27
N ALA A 125 18.12 -5.13 -10.19
CA ALA A 125 18.21 -5.40 -11.61
C ALA A 125 19.08 -4.39 -12.35
N ASP A 126 19.82 -4.90 -13.33
CA ASP A 126 20.53 -4.11 -14.34
C ASP A 126 19.74 -4.20 -15.65
N VAL A 127 19.10 -3.12 -16.04
CA VAL A 127 18.22 -3.07 -17.22
C VAL A 127 18.92 -2.54 -18.45
N GLY A 128 20.02 -3.10 -18.88
CA GLY A 128 20.66 -2.96 -20.20
C GLY A 128 20.82 -1.55 -20.85
N ASP A 129 20.19 -0.53 -20.27
CA ASP A 129 20.22 0.88 -20.70
C ASP A 129 21.18 1.74 -19.86
N GLY A 130 22.05 1.10 -19.08
CA GLY A 130 22.97 1.74 -18.14
C GLY A 130 22.35 2.12 -16.80
N LYS A 131 21.09 1.77 -16.55
CA LYS A 131 20.44 1.98 -15.26
C LYS A 131 20.51 0.71 -14.41
N SER A 132 20.86 0.88 -13.16
CA SER A 132 20.90 -0.16 -12.14
C SER A 132 19.92 0.17 -11.03
N TYR A 133 19.01 -0.75 -10.75
CA TYR A 133 18.07 -0.65 -9.65
C TYR A 133 18.55 -1.54 -8.50
N ARG A 134 18.60 -1.00 -7.29
CA ARG A 134 19.09 -1.69 -6.08
C ARG A 134 18.16 -1.35 -4.91
N GLU A 135 17.07 -2.09 -4.79
CA GLU A 135 16.13 -1.95 -3.67
C GLU A 135 16.74 -2.45 -2.34
N SER A 136 17.73 -3.36 -2.43
CA SER A 136 18.37 -4.01 -1.27
C SER A 136 19.40 -3.15 -0.52
N ARG A 137 19.74 -1.95 -0.99
CA ARG A 137 20.84 -1.13 -0.43
C ARG A 137 20.38 0.21 0.09
#